data_dca4738836c1e8f0c469dea2f1907163
#
_entry.id   dca4738836c1e8f0c469dea2f1907163
#
_cell.length_a   1.000
_cell.length_b   1.000
_cell.length_c   1.000
_cell.angle_alpha   90.00
_cell.angle_beta   90.00
_cell.angle_gamma   90.00
#
_symmetry.space_group_name_H-M   'P 1'
#
loop_
_entity.id
_entity.type
_entity.pdbx_description
1 polymer ?
#
loop_
_entity_poly.entity_id
_entity_poly.type
_entity_poly.pdbx_seq_one_letter_code
_entity_poly.pdbx_strand_id
1 'polypeptide(L)'
;MSKPRVLVVGGGVIGVCCAYYLSKQNVDVIVLERDAIGKGASYGSAGVIAAGHPPMNKPDRVRQALKRVLDSTTPLYIAPRFDPSLAAWLWRFSANCTERKLTANMNVLGPLGHATLQLFAQLIAEEEIACDYQASGYYEVCRTEQGTTHARRDVALMRAHGFDAEVLTGEEIGDRMTSLKNDVMGGAYFSDSATCDPYRFVVEIAERVRRAGGRTETGRVVTKVEGGAHPAVRLATGERFEADAVVLATGAYSLQLARELGCRLPIQPGKGYHRDLEFGEGSRPPLEAACVLGETSVFCTPMSGRLRLAGTLEFSGLNHRMHPSRLAQLTASAEQYLGDIGPARVTSEWCGLRPCTPDGLPVVGRLPGQTKVFAATGHAMTGLTLGPITGSLVADLVTGATPPSTEVTALAPARF
;
A
#
# COMPACT_ATOMS: atom_id res chain seq x y z
N MET A 1 -36.47 5.27 -11.36
CA MET A 1 -35.90 4.35 -10.36
C MET A 1 -34.81 5.10 -9.62
N SER A 2 -34.72 4.98 -8.28
CA SER A 2 -33.61 5.55 -7.51
C SER A 2 -32.32 4.84 -7.90
N LYS A 3 -31.19 5.58 -7.87
CA LYS A 3 -29.87 4.98 -8.10
C LYS A 3 -29.59 3.93 -7.01
N PRO A 4 -28.98 2.78 -7.34
CA PRO A 4 -28.58 1.81 -6.31
C PRO A 4 -27.55 2.45 -5.37
N ARG A 5 -27.75 2.25 -4.06
CA ARG A 5 -26.87 2.78 -3.03
C ARG A 5 -25.74 1.82 -2.71
N VAL A 6 -24.50 2.32 -2.71
CA VAL A 6 -23.32 1.55 -2.29
C VAL A 6 -22.62 2.25 -1.14
N LEU A 7 -22.43 1.53 -0.05
CA LEU A 7 -21.62 2.00 1.09
C LEU A 7 -20.20 1.49 0.95
N VAL A 8 -19.23 2.40 0.98
CA VAL A 8 -17.81 2.08 1.04
C VAL A 8 -17.31 2.36 2.46
N VAL A 9 -16.93 1.31 3.17
CA VAL A 9 -16.46 1.43 4.56
C VAL A 9 -14.94 1.56 4.56
N GLY A 10 -14.44 2.73 4.94
CA GLY A 10 -13.03 3.11 4.96
C GLY A 10 -12.68 4.12 3.86
N GLY A 11 -12.14 5.27 4.27
CA GLY A 11 -11.74 6.40 3.41
C GLY A 11 -10.23 6.46 3.12
N GLY A 12 -9.54 5.30 3.13
CA GLY A 12 -8.16 5.17 2.63
C GLY A 12 -8.11 5.14 1.10
N VAL A 13 -6.89 5.04 0.53
CA VAL A 13 -6.70 5.05 -0.93
C VAL A 13 -7.57 4.04 -1.67
N ILE A 14 -7.73 2.83 -1.13
CA ILE A 14 -8.55 1.79 -1.75
C ILE A 14 -10.03 2.20 -1.74
N GLY A 15 -10.53 2.67 -0.59
CA GLY A 15 -11.95 3.06 -0.45
C GLY A 15 -12.32 4.24 -1.33
N VAL A 16 -11.49 5.29 -1.38
CA VAL A 16 -11.79 6.46 -2.24
C VAL A 16 -11.69 6.12 -3.72
N CYS A 17 -10.75 5.24 -4.14
CA CYS A 17 -10.70 4.76 -5.52
C CYS A 17 -11.94 3.91 -5.87
N CYS A 18 -12.38 3.00 -4.98
CA CYS A 18 -13.64 2.28 -5.18
C CYS A 18 -14.82 3.24 -5.34
N ALA A 19 -14.92 4.23 -4.44
CA ALA A 19 -15.99 5.23 -4.48
C ALA A 19 -15.95 6.07 -5.78
N TYR A 20 -14.75 6.45 -6.23
CA TYR A 20 -14.57 7.21 -7.47
C TYR A 20 -15.10 6.43 -8.67
N TYR A 21 -14.63 5.20 -8.89
CA TYR A 21 -15.08 4.42 -10.04
C TYR A 21 -16.57 4.03 -9.96
N LEU A 22 -17.11 3.76 -8.78
CA LEU A 22 -18.55 3.58 -8.57
C LEU A 22 -19.33 4.84 -8.91
N SER A 23 -18.85 6.03 -8.54
CA SER A 23 -19.55 7.29 -8.84
C SER A 23 -19.66 7.58 -10.34
N LYS A 24 -18.76 7.01 -11.16
CA LYS A 24 -18.82 7.08 -12.63
C LYS A 24 -19.86 6.09 -13.23
N GLN A 25 -20.42 5.17 -12.44
CA GLN A 25 -21.33 4.11 -12.91
C GLN A 25 -22.80 4.31 -12.46
N ASN A 26 -23.25 5.56 -12.31
CA ASN A 26 -24.64 5.90 -11.95
C ASN A 26 -25.12 5.27 -10.61
N VAL A 27 -24.27 5.23 -9.60
CA VAL A 27 -24.50 4.68 -8.27
C VAL A 27 -24.56 5.81 -7.22
N ASP A 28 -25.43 5.73 -6.20
CA ASP A 28 -25.40 6.61 -5.00
C ASP A 28 -24.32 6.08 -4.03
N VAL A 29 -23.15 6.71 -4.03
CA VAL A 29 -21.99 6.25 -3.25
C VAL A 29 -21.83 7.06 -1.97
N ILE A 30 -21.68 6.36 -0.84
CA ILE A 30 -21.36 6.96 0.45
C ILE A 30 -20.11 6.29 1.02
N VAL A 31 -19.05 7.07 1.23
CA VAL A 31 -17.86 6.63 1.97
C VAL A 31 -18.05 6.93 3.44
N LEU A 32 -17.93 5.90 4.28
CA LEU A 32 -17.99 6.04 5.76
C LEU A 32 -16.57 5.86 6.31
N GLU A 33 -16.00 6.91 6.88
CA GLU A 33 -14.67 6.93 7.45
C GLU A 33 -14.75 7.26 8.96
N ARG A 34 -14.03 6.49 9.78
CA ARG A 34 -14.03 6.69 11.24
C ARG A 34 -13.29 7.95 11.67
N ASP A 35 -12.21 8.30 10.95
CA ASP A 35 -11.37 9.47 11.22
C ASP A 35 -11.53 10.51 10.11
N ALA A 36 -10.47 11.10 9.63
CA ALA A 36 -10.44 11.92 8.43
C ALA A 36 -10.02 11.10 7.21
N ILE A 37 -10.52 11.45 6.02
CA ILE A 37 -10.16 10.83 4.75
C ILE A 37 -8.63 10.77 4.58
N GLY A 38 -8.11 9.61 4.23
CA GLY A 38 -6.70 9.38 3.95
C GLY A 38 -5.79 9.24 5.17
N LYS A 39 -6.26 9.49 6.40
CA LYS A 39 -5.42 9.51 7.62
C LYS A 39 -5.02 8.13 8.15
N GLY A 40 -5.55 7.03 7.60
CA GLY A 40 -5.15 5.67 7.91
C GLY A 40 -3.78 5.30 7.31
N ALA A 41 -3.61 4.05 6.90
CA ALA A 41 -2.35 3.53 6.32
C ALA A 41 -1.87 4.31 5.08
N SER A 42 -2.78 4.93 4.34
CA SER A 42 -2.47 5.71 3.14
C SER A 42 -1.65 6.96 3.44
N TYR A 43 -1.88 7.63 4.57
CA TYR A 43 -1.16 8.84 4.99
C TYR A 43 0.35 8.63 5.03
N GLY A 44 0.77 7.49 5.58
CA GLY A 44 2.18 7.20 5.81
C GLY A 44 2.84 6.37 4.73
N SER A 45 2.21 6.24 3.56
CA SER A 45 2.87 5.61 2.41
C SER A 45 4.13 6.36 2.01
N ALA A 46 5.12 5.63 1.50
CA ALA A 46 6.35 6.20 0.95
C ALA A 46 6.10 7.11 -0.26
N GLY A 47 4.91 7.08 -0.86
CA GLY A 47 4.58 7.88 -2.04
C GLY A 47 5.12 7.32 -3.35
N VAL A 48 5.68 6.13 -3.34
CA VAL A 48 6.16 5.44 -4.56
C VAL A 48 5.05 4.55 -5.14
N ILE A 49 4.81 4.72 -6.42
CA ILE A 49 3.92 3.90 -7.25
C ILE A 49 4.81 2.91 -8.01
N ALA A 50 5.05 1.76 -7.38
CA ALA A 50 5.97 0.74 -7.88
C ALA A 50 5.17 -0.42 -8.50
N ALA A 51 4.84 -0.31 -9.79
CA ALA A 51 3.89 -1.19 -10.45
C ALA A 51 4.34 -2.66 -10.54
N GLY A 52 5.59 -2.90 -10.81
CA GLY A 52 6.16 -4.26 -10.89
C GLY A 52 6.75 -4.78 -9.57
N HIS A 53 6.60 -4.04 -8.46
CA HIS A 53 7.27 -4.42 -7.21
C HIS A 53 6.82 -5.80 -6.72
N PRO A 54 7.77 -6.74 -6.51
CA PRO A 54 7.44 -8.09 -6.07
C PRO A 54 6.72 -8.10 -4.70
N PRO A 55 5.83 -9.07 -4.46
CA PRO A 55 5.16 -9.21 -3.17
C PRO A 55 6.16 -9.51 -2.05
N MET A 56 5.74 -9.28 -0.80
CA MET A 56 6.63 -9.40 0.38
C MET A 56 7.10 -10.85 0.66
N ASN A 57 6.43 -11.86 0.12
CA ASN A 57 6.70 -13.29 0.35
C ASN A 57 7.74 -13.86 -0.64
N LYS A 58 8.92 -13.22 -0.72
CA LYS A 58 10.06 -13.73 -1.49
C LYS A 58 10.67 -14.98 -0.82
N PRO A 59 11.27 -15.93 -1.57
CA PRO A 59 11.79 -17.18 -1.05
C PRO A 59 12.75 -17.05 0.14
N ASP A 60 13.66 -16.08 0.10
CA ASP A 60 14.67 -15.89 1.16
C ASP A 60 14.15 -15.18 2.44
N ARG A 61 12.91 -14.68 2.43
CA ARG A 61 12.38 -13.85 3.54
C ARG A 61 12.29 -14.59 4.87
N VAL A 62 11.92 -15.87 4.87
CA VAL A 62 11.81 -16.67 6.09
C VAL A 62 13.19 -16.85 6.74
N ARG A 63 14.20 -17.18 5.93
CA ARG A 63 15.58 -17.36 6.42
C ARG A 63 16.18 -16.06 6.96
N GLN A 64 15.89 -14.93 6.29
CA GLN A 64 16.32 -13.61 6.75
C GLN A 64 15.62 -13.22 8.06
N ALA A 65 14.31 -13.48 8.17
CA ALA A 65 13.52 -13.19 9.36
C ALA A 65 14.00 -13.99 10.58
N LEU A 66 14.26 -15.29 10.42
CA LEU A 66 14.74 -16.16 11.52
C LEU A 66 16.07 -15.70 12.11
N LYS A 67 16.96 -15.12 11.30
CA LYS A 67 18.26 -14.63 11.78
C LYS A 67 18.17 -13.36 12.62
N ARG A 68 17.08 -12.58 12.50
CA ARG A 68 16.98 -11.21 13.03
C ARG A 68 15.66 -10.91 13.75
N VAL A 69 14.79 -11.88 13.93
CA VAL A 69 13.40 -11.68 14.40
C VAL A 69 13.29 -11.03 15.78
N LEU A 70 14.29 -11.23 16.63
CA LEU A 70 14.33 -10.67 17.99
C LEU A 70 15.06 -9.32 18.06
N ASP A 71 15.71 -8.90 16.99
CA ASP A 71 16.40 -7.62 16.93
C ASP A 71 15.41 -6.52 16.49
N SER A 72 15.02 -5.70 17.45
CA SER A 72 14.09 -4.59 17.21
C SER A 72 14.63 -3.48 16.32
N THR A 73 15.90 -3.51 15.94
CA THR A 73 16.55 -2.55 15.04
C THR A 73 16.48 -2.97 13.57
N THR A 74 16.03 -4.19 13.28
CA THR A 74 15.93 -4.69 11.91
C THR A 74 14.69 -4.15 11.17
N PRO A 75 14.70 -4.10 9.82
CA PRO A 75 13.54 -3.67 9.04
C PRO A 75 12.26 -4.48 9.32
N LEU A 76 12.41 -5.78 9.61
CA LEU A 76 11.31 -6.67 9.99
C LEU A 76 11.45 -7.06 11.47
N TYR A 77 10.41 -6.79 12.25
CA TYR A 77 10.33 -7.14 13.66
C TYR A 77 9.00 -7.82 14.00
N ILE A 78 9.07 -8.89 14.77
CA ILE A 78 7.89 -9.58 15.29
C ILE A 78 7.93 -9.47 16.82
N ALA A 79 7.01 -8.66 17.37
CA ALA A 79 6.94 -8.44 18.81
C ALA A 79 6.56 -9.74 19.54
N PRO A 80 7.36 -10.18 20.55
CA PRO A 80 7.06 -11.37 21.31
C PRO A 80 5.70 -11.23 22.00
N ARG A 81 4.75 -12.11 21.65
CA ARG A 81 3.45 -12.20 22.29
C ARG A 81 2.78 -13.54 22.00
N PHE A 82 1.90 -13.97 22.89
CA PHE A 82 1.07 -15.14 22.62
C PHE A 82 -0.10 -14.73 21.70
N ASP A 83 0.00 -15.11 20.41
CA ASP A 83 -1.00 -14.80 19.40
C ASP A 83 -1.12 -15.97 18.41
N PRO A 84 -2.05 -16.91 18.66
CA PRO A 84 -2.25 -18.05 17.77
C PRO A 84 -2.61 -17.65 16.32
N SER A 85 -3.27 -16.51 16.14
CA SER A 85 -3.62 -16.02 14.80
C SER A 85 -2.38 -15.58 14.02
N LEU A 86 -1.44 -14.92 14.69
CA LEU A 86 -0.15 -14.56 14.10
C LEU A 86 0.69 -15.80 13.79
N ALA A 87 0.72 -16.79 14.70
CA ALA A 87 1.45 -18.03 14.46
C ALA A 87 0.90 -18.78 13.23
N ALA A 88 -0.41 -18.92 13.11
CA ALA A 88 -1.06 -19.51 11.93
C ALA A 88 -0.79 -18.72 10.65
N TRP A 89 -0.78 -17.37 10.74
CA TRP A 89 -0.47 -16.50 9.61
C TRP A 89 1.00 -16.67 9.18
N LEU A 90 1.94 -16.67 10.11
CA LEU A 90 3.38 -16.88 9.85
C LEU A 90 3.66 -18.23 9.21
N TRP A 91 2.96 -19.27 9.65
CA TRP A 91 3.06 -20.61 9.03
C TRP A 91 2.59 -20.56 7.56
N ARG A 92 1.42 -19.99 7.29
CA ARG A 92 0.91 -19.81 5.92
C ARG A 92 1.83 -18.93 5.08
N PHE A 93 2.34 -17.82 5.64
CA PHE A 93 3.29 -16.94 4.98
C PHE A 93 4.55 -17.69 4.56
N SER A 94 5.12 -18.49 5.47
CA SER A 94 6.31 -19.31 5.20
C SER A 94 6.08 -20.31 4.07
N ALA A 95 4.90 -20.95 4.03
CA ALA A 95 4.53 -21.90 2.98
C ALA A 95 4.36 -21.21 1.60
N ASN A 96 4.13 -19.90 1.58
CA ASN A 96 4.02 -19.10 0.35
C ASN A 96 5.36 -18.45 -0.08
N CYS A 97 6.43 -18.55 0.71
CA CYS A 97 7.76 -18.02 0.37
C CYS A 97 8.56 -18.98 -0.53
N THR A 98 8.06 -19.28 -1.71
CA THR A 98 8.69 -20.16 -2.70
C THR A 98 8.76 -19.52 -4.08
N GLU A 99 9.73 -19.89 -4.92
CA GLU A 99 9.85 -19.39 -6.30
C GLU A 99 8.58 -19.62 -7.10
N ARG A 100 7.98 -20.80 -6.99
CA ARG A 100 6.72 -21.15 -7.66
C ARG A 100 5.59 -20.17 -7.29
N LYS A 101 5.47 -19.83 -6.00
CA LYS A 101 4.43 -18.91 -5.52
C LYS A 101 4.75 -17.46 -5.92
N LEU A 102 6.01 -17.07 -5.88
CA LEU A 102 6.45 -15.76 -6.35
C LEU A 102 6.09 -15.55 -7.83
N THR A 103 6.43 -16.51 -8.70
CA THR A 103 6.08 -16.46 -10.13
C THR A 103 4.56 -16.42 -10.33
N ALA A 104 3.80 -17.28 -9.62
CA ALA A 104 2.35 -17.29 -9.71
C ALA A 104 1.73 -15.93 -9.29
N ASN A 105 2.25 -15.32 -8.23
CA ASN A 105 1.80 -14.02 -7.78
C ASN A 105 2.15 -12.91 -8.78
N MET A 106 3.35 -12.95 -9.37
CA MET A 106 3.75 -11.98 -10.38
C MET A 106 2.91 -12.08 -11.66
N ASN A 107 2.47 -13.29 -12.04
CA ASN A 107 1.52 -13.48 -13.16
C ASN A 107 0.16 -12.81 -12.90
N VAL A 108 -0.23 -12.61 -11.64
CA VAL A 108 -1.44 -11.86 -11.25
C VAL A 108 -1.14 -10.37 -11.09
N LEU A 109 -0.07 -10.02 -10.41
CA LEU A 109 0.26 -8.62 -10.07
C LEU A 109 0.83 -7.85 -11.27
N GLY A 110 1.52 -8.51 -12.20
CA GLY A 110 2.10 -7.87 -13.39
C GLY A 110 1.07 -7.15 -14.26
N PRO A 111 0.05 -7.86 -14.78
CA PRO A 111 -1.03 -7.22 -15.55
C PRO A 111 -1.74 -6.09 -14.79
N LEU A 112 -1.99 -6.27 -13.48
CA LEU A 112 -2.58 -5.23 -12.64
C LEU A 112 -1.65 -4.02 -12.47
N GLY A 113 -0.34 -4.26 -12.42
CA GLY A 113 0.68 -3.21 -12.36
C GLY A 113 0.70 -2.37 -13.63
N HIS A 114 0.69 -2.99 -14.80
CA HIS A 114 0.62 -2.26 -16.08
C HIS A 114 -0.68 -1.46 -16.20
N ALA A 115 -1.82 -2.08 -15.88
CA ALA A 115 -3.13 -1.40 -15.92
C ALA A 115 -3.18 -0.21 -14.95
N THR A 116 -2.61 -0.34 -13.75
CA THR A 116 -2.64 0.76 -12.76
C THR A 116 -1.81 1.97 -13.18
N LEU A 117 -0.67 1.78 -13.88
CA LEU A 117 0.11 2.90 -14.41
C LEU A 117 -0.68 3.72 -15.42
N GLN A 118 -1.40 3.03 -16.32
CA GLN A 118 -2.28 3.69 -17.28
C GLN A 118 -3.41 4.45 -16.57
N LEU A 119 -4.05 3.84 -15.56
CA LEU A 119 -5.10 4.48 -14.79
C LEU A 119 -4.59 5.68 -13.97
N PHE A 120 -3.37 5.63 -13.42
CA PHE A 120 -2.76 6.80 -12.78
C PHE A 120 -2.57 7.95 -13.78
N ALA A 121 -1.98 7.66 -14.93
CA ALA A 121 -1.77 8.68 -15.96
C ALA A 121 -3.09 9.32 -16.40
N GLN A 122 -4.13 8.51 -16.60
CA GLN A 122 -5.48 8.98 -16.93
C GLN A 122 -6.07 9.85 -15.81
N LEU A 123 -6.05 9.38 -14.56
CA LEU A 123 -6.58 10.14 -13.41
C LEU A 123 -5.87 11.48 -13.24
N ILE A 124 -4.55 11.51 -13.38
CA ILE A 124 -3.78 12.75 -13.25
C ILE A 124 -4.13 13.72 -14.38
N ALA A 125 -4.24 13.25 -15.62
CA ALA A 125 -4.51 14.08 -16.77
C ALA A 125 -5.99 14.55 -16.87
N GLU A 126 -6.95 13.62 -16.67
CA GLU A 126 -8.37 13.90 -16.88
C GLU A 126 -9.02 14.62 -15.69
N GLU A 127 -8.59 14.31 -14.47
CA GLU A 127 -9.16 14.86 -13.24
C GLU A 127 -8.31 16.00 -12.65
N GLU A 128 -7.18 16.35 -13.27
CA GLU A 128 -6.26 17.39 -12.80
C GLU A 128 -5.91 17.24 -11.31
N ILE A 129 -5.48 16.00 -10.93
CA ILE A 129 -5.16 15.65 -9.54
C ILE A 129 -3.87 16.34 -9.09
N ALA A 130 -3.97 17.25 -8.14
CA ALA A 130 -2.83 18.00 -7.59
C ALA A 130 -2.15 17.23 -6.44
N CYS A 131 -1.33 16.23 -6.76
CA CYS A 131 -0.66 15.38 -5.77
C CYS A 131 0.86 15.25 -5.97
N ASP A 132 1.51 16.21 -6.60
CA ASP A 132 2.96 16.20 -6.90
C ASP A 132 3.37 14.90 -7.66
N TYR A 133 2.54 14.44 -8.60
CA TYR A 133 2.81 13.23 -9.37
C TYR A 133 4.00 13.42 -10.31
N GLN A 134 4.93 12.47 -10.27
CA GLN A 134 6.11 12.45 -11.13
C GLN A 134 6.36 11.03 -11.65
N ALA A 135 6.33 10.85 -12.96
CA ALA A 135 6.70 9.60 -13.64
C ALA A 135 8.22 9.52 -13.78
N SER A 136 8.94 9.48 -12.66
CA SER A 136 10.40 9.59 -12.60
C SER A 136 11.11 8.28 -12.24
N GLY A 137 10.37 7.18 -12.11
CA GLY A 137 10.94 5.95 -11.59
C GLY A 137 11.40 6.06 -10.13
N TYR A 138 12.13 5.05 -9.65
CA TYR A 138 12.84 5.09 -8.37
C TYR A 138 14.09 4.20 -8.43
N TYR A 139 15.05 4.46 -7.54
CA TYR A 139 16.29 3.70 -7.42
C TYR A 139 16.23 2.73 -6.24
N GLU A 140 16.83 1.55 -6.38
CA GLU A 140 17.29 0.72 -5.28
C GLU A 140 18.80 0.92 -5.14
N VAL A 141 19.26 1.33 -3.98
CA VAL A 141 20.64 1.71 -3.71
C VAL A 141 21.23 0.73 -2.70
N CYS A 142 22.34 0.08 -3.06
CA CYS A 142 22.98 -0.96 -2.27
C CYS A 142 24.44 -0.62 -1.96
N ARG A 143 24.88 -0.93 -0.72
CA ARG A 143 26.26 -0.74 -0.25
C ARG A 143 26.98 -2.07 -0.03
N THR A 144 26.34 -3.20 -0.34
CA THR A 144 26.90 -4.53 -0.18
C THR A 144 26.72 -5.35 -1.45
N GLU A 145 27.62 -6.30 -1.69
CA GLU A 145 27.52 -7.24 -2.81
C GLU A 145 26.24 -8.11 -2.71
N GLN A 146 25.82 -8.45 -1.49
CA GLN A 146 24.57 -9.16 -1.26
C GLN A 146 23.36 -8.32 -1.69
N GLY A 147 23.35 -7.01 -1.38
CA GLY A 147 22.31 -6.07 -1.80
C GLY A 147 22.22 -5.97 -3.31
N THR A 148 23.36 -5.73 -4.00
CA THR A 148 23.40 -5.66 -5.47
C THR A 148 22.97 -6.96 -6.14
N THR A 149 23.26 -8.11 -5.53
CA THR A 149 22.81 -9.42 -6.02
C THR A 149 21.28 -9.54 -5.92
N HIS A 150 20.66 -9.02 -4.85
CA HIS A 150 19.20 -8.98 -4.71
C HIS A 150 18.58 -8.05 -5.74
N ALA A 151 19.14 -6.86 -5.93
CA ALA A 151 18.66 -5.89 -6.92
C ALA A 151 18.69 -6.49 -8.36
N ARG A 152 19.75 -7.21 -8.73
CA ARG A 152 19.83 -7.93 -10.02
C ARG A 152 18.72 -8.97 -10.20
N ARG A 153 18.37 -9.72 -9.14
CA ARG A 153 17.27 -10.70 -9.18
C ARG A 153 15.91 -10.01 -9.34
N ASP A 154 15.70 -8.90 -8.64
CA ASP A 154 14.46 -8.13 -8.76
C ASP A 154 14.32 -7.52 -10.17
N VAL A 155 15.37 -6.97 -10.74
CA VAL A 155 15.38 -6.50 -12.15
C VAL A 155 15.06 -7.64 -13.11
N ALA A 156 15.68 -8.81 -12.95
CA ALA A 156 15.41 -9.95 -13.82
C ALA A 156 13.94 -10.41 -13.71
N LEU A 157 13.39 -10.44 -12.51
CA LEU A 157 12.00 -10.78 -12.27
C LEU A 157 11.04 -9.76 -12.91
N MET A 158 11.31 -8.47 -12.76
CA MET A 158 10.46 -7.41 -13.32
C MET A 158 10.49 -7.43 -14.85
N ARG A 159 11.68 -7.55 -15.46
CA ARG A 159 11.83 -7.69 -16.91
C ARG A 159 11.08 -8.90 -17.47
N ALA A 160 11.09 -10.03 -16.76
CA ALA A 160 10.35 -11.23 -17.15
C ALA A 160 8.83 -11.03 -17.16
N HIS A 161 8.32 -9.98 -16.49
CA HIS A 161 6.91 -9.59 -16.48
C HIS A 161 6.61 -8.30 -17.25
N GLY A 162 7.55 -7.89 -18.13
CA GLY A 162 7.35 -6.79 -19.07
C GLY A 162 7.55 -5.39 -18.47
N PHE A 163 8.13 -5.26 -17.28
CA PHE A 163 8.49 -3.97 -16.70
C PHE A 163 9.89 -3.55 -17.10
N ASP A 164 10.05 -2.25 -17.34
CA ASP A 164 11.35 -1.68 -17.61
C ASP A 164 12.12 -1.41 -16.30
N ALA A 165 13.30 -2.00 -16.21
CA ALA A 165 14.19 -1.88 -15.07
C ALA A 165 15.64 -2.14 -15.50
N GLU A 166 16.61 -1.49 -14.89
CA GLU A 166 18.02 -1.65 -15.19
C GLU A 166 18.87 -1.89 -13.93
N VAL A 167 19.92 -2.68 -14.08
CA VAL A 167 20.96 -2.85 -13.05
C VAL A 167 21.98 -1.74 -13.26
N LEU A 168 22.36 -1.08 -12.18
CA LEU A 168 23.33 0.01 -12.19
C LEU A 168 24.53 -0.30 -11.30
N THR A 169 25.71 0.14 -11.73
CA THR A 169 26.93 0.20 -10.92
C THR A 169 26.85 1.35 -9.91
N GLY A 170 27.76 1.35 -8.93
CA GLY A 170 27.86 2.47 -7.98
C GLY A 170 28.21 3.80 -8.65
N GLU A 171 29.07 3.78 -9.69
CA GLU A 171 29.44 4.94 -10.49
C GLU A 171 28.23 5.53 -11.22
N GLU A 172 27.47 4.71 -11.95
CA GLU A 172 26.27 5.13 -12.68
C GLU A 172 25.18 5.69 -11.75
N ILE A 173 25.06 5.15 -10.53
CA ILE A 173 24.15 5.70 -9.51
C ILE A 173 24.68 7.05 -9.01
N GLY A 174 25.99 7.16 -8.70
CA GLY A 174 26.61 8.38 -8.22
C GLY A 174 26.48 9.54 -9.23
N ASP A 175 26.61 9.26 -10.53
CA ASP A 175 26.42 10.25 -11.59
C ASP A 175 24.97 10.77 -11.67
N ARG A 176 23.98 9.93 -11.38
CA ARG A 176 22.55 10.29 -11.41
C ARG A 176 22.02 10.85 -10.09
N MET A 177 22.66 10.49 -8.98
CA MET A 177 22.25 10.83 -7.62
C MET A 177 23.46 11.30 -6.79
N THR A 178 23.85 12.54 -7.03
CA THR A 178 25.06 13.15 -6.45
C THR A 178 24.97 13.38 -4.94
N SER A 179 23.76 13.35 -4.39
CA SER A 179 23.49 13.45 -2.94
C SER A 179 23.82 12.16 -2.17
N LEU A 180 24.09 11.04 -2.86
CA LEU A 180 24.51 9.80 -2.22
C LEU A 180 26.00 9.80 -1.88
N LYS A 181 26.38 9.01 -0.88
CA LYS A 181 27.79 8.77 -0.53
C LYS A 181 28.48 7.93 -1.58
N ASN A 182 29.80 8.10 -1.70
CA ASN A 182 30.64 7.41 -2.70
C ASN A 182 30.86 5.90 -2.43
N ASP A 183 30.33 5.35 -1.33
CA ASP A 183 30.47 3.94 -0.97
C ASP A 183 29.28 3.07 -1.42
N VAL A 184 28.42 3.61 -2.28
CA VAL A 184 27.40 2.86 -3.00
C VAL A 184 28.06 1.89 -3.98
N MET A 185 27.76 0.60 -3.85
CA MET A 185 28.34 -0.44 -4.72
C MET A 185 27.55 -0.66 -6.01
N GLY A 186 26.27 -0.30 -6.04
CA GLY A 186 25.38 -0.48 -7.18
C GLY A 186 23.93 -0.61 -6.73
N GLY A 187 23.08 -1.07 -7.64
CA GLY A 187 21.66 -1.21 -7.38
C GLY A 187 20.84 -1.43 -8.63
N ALA A 188 19.65 -0.83 -8.65
CA ALA A 188 18.72 -0.89 -9.76
C ALA A 188 17.98 0.43 -9.94
N TYR A 189 17.52 0.67 -11.16
CA TYR A 189 16.55 1.71 -11.48
C TYR A 189 15.31 1.07 -12.10
N PHE A 190 14.13 1.47 -11.61
CA PHE A 190 12.82 0.98 -12.02
C PHE A 190 12.06 2.13 -12.69
N SER A 191 12.14 2.21 -14.02
CA SER A 191 11.57 3.31 -14.79
C SER A 191 10.04 3.29 -14.83
N ASP A 192 9.42 2.08 -14.90
CA ASP A 192 7.97 1.89 -14.86
C ASP A 192 7.39 2.11 -13.46
N SER A 193 7.70 3.29 -12.91
CA SER A 193 7.28 3.69 -11.58
C SER A 193 7.12 5.20 -11.50
N ALA A 194 6.39 5.65 -10.50
CA ALA A 194 6.14 7.08 -10.29
C ALA A 194 6.18 7.40 -8.79
N THR A 195 6.17 8.69 -8.48
CA THR A 195 6.00 9.19 -7.12
C THR A 195 4.83 10.17 -7.03
N CYS A 196 4.22 10.27 -5.86
CA CYS A 196 3.25 11.31 -5.54
C CYS A 196 3.17 11.56 -4.04
N ASP A 197 2.53 12.67 -3.63
CA ASP A 197 2.06 12.82 -2.26
C ASP A 197 0.81 11.94 -2.05
N PRO A 198 0.92 10.85 -1.28
CA PRO A 198 -0.17 9.87 -1.17
C PRO A 198 -1.39 10.45 -0.43
N TYR A 199 -1.19 11.39 0.49
CA TYR A 199 -2.30 12.01 1.21
C TYR A 199 -3.07 12.97 0.31
N ARG A 200 -2.36 13.81 -0.44
CA ARG A 200 -2.98 14.70 -1.44
C ARG A 200 -3.75 13.90 -2.48
N PHE A 201 -3.16 12.82 -3.02
CA PHE A 201 -3.85 11.93 -3.96
C PHE A 201 -5.19 11.44 -3.41
N VAL A 202 -5.21 10.92 -2.17
CA VAL A 202 -6.43 10.39 -1.55
C VAL A 202 -7.49 11.49 -1.34
N VAL A 203 -7.08 12.67 -0.87
CA VAL A 203 -7.99 13.80 -0.64
C VAL A 203 -8.57 14.32 -1.96
N GLU A 204 -7.74 14.44 -2.99
CA GLU A 204 -8.16 14.87 -4.32
C GLU A 204 -9.17 13.89 -4.96
N ILE A 205 -8.90 12.57 -4.88
CA ILE A 205 -9.86 11.56 -5.36
C ILE A 205 -11.19 11.64 -4.58
N ALA A 206 -11.15 11.82 -3.26
CA ALA A 206 -12.36 11.99 -2.47
C ALA A 206 -13.15 13.25 -2.86
N GLU A 207 -12.46 14.32 -3.27
CA GLU A 207 -13.10 15.51 -3.82
C GLU A 207 -13.79 15.22 -5.16
N ARG A 208 -13.18 14.41 -6.04
CA ARG A 208 -13.81 13.98 -7.30
C ARG A 208 -15.06 13.12 -7.05
N VAL A 209 -15.04 12.27 -6.00
CA VAL A 209 -16.25 11.55 -5.57
C VAL A 209 -17.36 12.53 -5.21
N ARG A 210 -17.08 13.58 -4.43
CA ARG A 210 -18.08 14.60 -4.06
C ARG A 210 -18.61 15.38 -5.27
N ARG A 211 -17.73 15.78 -6.18
CA ARG A 211 -18.12 16.46 -7.43
C ARG A 211 -19.01 15.60 -8.32
N ALA A 212 -18.82 14.28 -8.30
CA ALA A 212 -19.67 13.33 -9.01
C ALA A 212 -21.02 13.04 -8.29
N GLY A 213 -21.28 13.72 -7.16
CA GLY A 213 -22.51 13.57 -6.37
C GLY A 213 -22.45 12.48 -5.29
N GLY A 214 -21.31 11.82 -5.10
CA GLY A 214 -21.08 10.91 -3.97
C GLY A 214 -20.86 11.68 -2.67
N ARG A 215 -20.90 10.97 -1.55
CA ARG A 215 -20.74 11.54 -0.20
C ARG A 215 -19.56 10.91 0.53
N THR A 216 -18.86 11.74 1.29
CA THR A 216 -17.80 11.26 2.21
C THR A 216 -18.17 11.72 3.62
N GLU A 217 -18.47 10.77 4.50
CA GLU A 217 -18.86 11.04 5.89
C GLU A 217 -17.72 10.59 6.81
N THR A 218 -17.16 11.54 7.54
CA THR A 218 -16.10 11.33 8.54
C THR A 218 -16.67 11.23 9.96
N GLY A 219 -15.89 10.68 10.92
CA GLY A 219 -16.39 10.41 12.27
C GLY A 219 -17.41 9.26 12.33
N ARG A 220 -17.50 8.44 11.27
CA ARG A 220 -18.46 7.35 11.13
C ARG A 220 -17.80 5.99 11.42
N VAL A 221 -17.74 5.63 12.69
CA VAL A 221 -17.15 4.36 13.14
C VAL A 221 -18.14 3.21 12.89
N VAL A 222 -17.90 2.44 11.83
CA VAL A 222 -18.67 1.22 11.54
C VAL A 222 -18.20 0.11 12.47
N THR A 223 -19.12 -0.44 13.25
CA THR A 223 -18.85 -1.52 14.22
C THR A 223 -19.37 -2.87 13.75
N LYS A 224 -20.37 -2.90 12.87
CA LYS A 224 -20.98 -4.13 12.35
C LYS A 224 -21.42 -3.97 10.91
N VAL A 225 -21.31 -5.07 10.15
CA VAL A 225 -21.88 -5.19 8.81
C VAL A 225 -22.92 -6.32 8.83
N GLU A 226 -24.08 -6.04 8.30
CA GLU A 226 -25.17 -6.98 8.11
C GLU A 226 -25.20 -7.40 6.64
N GLY A 227 -25.18 -8.70 6.38
CA GLY A 227 -25.19 -9.25 5.01
C GLY A 227 -26.60 -9.49 4.47
N GLY A 228 -26.69 -10.23 3.38
CA GLY A 228 -27.95 -10.62 2.74
C GLY A 228 -28.27 -9.84 1.48
N ALA A 229 -29.54 -9.87 1.08
CA ALA A 229 -30.02 -9.20 -0.16
C ALA A 229 -30.02 -7.66 -0.03
N HIS A 230 -30.25 -7.17 1.19
CA HIS A 230 -30.23 -5.75 1.56
C HIS A 230 -29.23 -5.55 2.70
N PRO A 231 -27.93 -5.45 2.38
CA PRO A 231 -26.91 -5.29 3.40
C PRO A 231 -27.03 -3.95 4.10
N ALA A 232 -26.56 -3.89 5.33
CA ALA A 232 -26.51 -2.66 6.11
C ALA A 232 -25.23 -2.56 6.93
N VAL A 233 -24.92 -1.37 7.40
CA VAL A 233 -23.85 -1.15 8.39
C VAL A 233 -24.41 -0.48 9.63
N ARG A 234 -23.84 -0.80 10.80
CA ARG A 234 -24.14 -0.13 12.06
C ARG A 234 -22.96 0.67 12.53
N LEU A 235 -23.21 1.89 12.93
CA LEU A 235 -22.22 2.77 13.54
C LEU A 235 -22.14 2.54 15.05
N ALA A 236 -21.04 3.00 15.65
CA ALA A 236 -20.87 3.02 17.10
C ALA A 236 -21.92 3.88 17.82
N THR A 237 -22.55 4.81 17.13
CA THR A 237 -23.67 5.63 17.59
C THR A 237 -25.01 4.87 17.65
N GLY A 238 -25.08 3.65 17.12
CA GLY A 238 -26.31 2.87 16.96
C GLY A 238 -27.04 3.13 15.63
N GLU A 239 -26.67 4.17 14.89
CA GLU A 239 -27.25 4.50 13.58
C GLU A 239 -27.03 3.36 12.59
N ARG A 240 -28.04 3.08 11.75
CA ARG A 240 -28.01 2.01 10.75
C ARG A 240 -28.21 2.58 9.36
N PHE A 241 -27.30 2.24 8.45
CA PHE A 241 -27.36 2.60 7.02
C PHE A 241 -27.65 1.37 6.19
N GLU A 242 -28.72 1.39 5.42
CA GLU A 242 -29.08 0.37 4.43
C GLU A 242 -28.49 0.69 3.06
N ALA A 243 -28.15 -0.37 2.30
CA ALA A 243 -27.57 -0.25 0.98
C ALA A 243 -27.96 -1.42 0.07
N ASP A 244 -27.74 -1.24 -1.24
CA ASP A 244 -27.82 -2.30 -2.23
C ASP A 244 -26.52 -3.12 -2.32
N ALA A 245 -25.39 -2.51 -1.91
CA ALA A 245 -24.12 -3.21 -1.72
C ALA A 245 -23.22 -2.50 -0.68
N VAL A 246 -22.31 -3.27 -0.08
CA VAL A 246 -21.29 -2.78 0.87
C VAL A 246 -19.90 -3.23 0.42
N VAL A 247 -18.95 -2.30 0.40
CA VAL A 247 -17.52 -2.55 0.11
C VAL A 247 -16.71 -2.33 1.39
N LEU A 248 -16.02 -3.37 1.87
CA LEU A 248 -15.12 -3.31 3.01
C LEU A 248 -13.71 -2.92 2.57
N ALA A 249 -13.35 -1.65 2.72
CA ALA A 249 -12.03 -1.09 2.39
C ALA A 249 -11.28 -0.61 3.65
N THR A 250 -11.48 -1.29 4.80
CA THR A 250 -11.01 -0.89 6.12
C THR A 250 -9.57 -1.34 6.45
N GLY A 251 -8.81 -1.77 5.43
CA GLY A 251 -7.40 -2.16 5.58
C GLY A 251 -7.22 -3.26 6.64
N ALA A 252 -6.34 -3.06 7.61
CA ALA A 252 -6.06 -4.05 8.66
C ALA A 252 -7.26 -4.36 9.57
N TYR A 253 -8.29 -3.51 9.59
CA TYR A 253 -9.52 -3.73 10.36
C TYR A 253 -10.56 -4.57 9.64
N SER A 254 -10.36 -4.90 8.36
CA SER A 254 -11.31 -5.69 7.56
C SER A 254 -11.56 -7.08 8.14
N LEU A 255 -10.56 -7.66 8.81
CA LEU A 255 -10.72 -8.96 9.50
C LEU A 255 -11.85 -8.94 10.54
N GLN A 256 -11.97 -7.85 11.31
CA GLN A 256 -12.98 -7.74 12.38
C GLN A 256 -14.39 -7.71 11.79
N LEU A 257 -14.61 -6.85 10.78
CA LEU A 257 -15.91 -6.72 10.13
C LEU A 257 -16.30 -7.95 9.32
N ALA A 258 -15.34 -8.61 8.67
CA ALA A 258 -15.62 -9.86 7.93
C ALA A 258 -16.01 -11.02 8.86
N ARG A 259 -15.47 -11.08 10.08
CA ARG A 259 -15.84 -12.10 11.08
C ARG A 259 -17.31 -12.03 11.48
N GLU A 260 -17.88 -10.85 11.57
CA GLU A 260 -19.32 -10.66 11.85
C GLU A 260 -20.22 -11.27 10.78
N LEU A 261 -19.68 -11.44 9.55
CA LEU A 261 -20.34 -12.08 8.42
C LEU A 261 -19.99 -13.57 8.29
N GLY A 262 -19.32 -14.16 9.29
CA GLY A 262 -18.83 -15.54 9.23
C GLY A 262 -17.63 -15.77 8.31
N CYS A 263 -17.04 -14.70 7.77
CA CYS A 263 -15.91 -14.79 6.84
C CYS A 263 -14.56 -14.65 7.55
N ARG A 264 -13.60 -15.48 7.16
CA ARG A 264 -12.23 -15.41 7.70
C ARG A 264 -11.28 -14.84 6.66
N LEU A 265 -10.81 -13.61 6.88
CA LEU A 265 -9.75 -13.01 6.08
C LEU A 265 -8.43 -13.09 6.87
N PRO A 266 -7.40 -13.81 6.41
CA PRO A 266 -6.15 -13.97 7.16
C PRO A 266 -5.25 -12.75 6.99
N ILE A 267 -5.71 -11.59 7.49
CA ILE A 267 -4.99 -10.32 7.45
C ILE A 267 -4.27 -10.10 8.78
N GLN A 268 -2.96 -9.83 8.72
CA GLN A 268 -2.19 -9.37 9.87
C GLN A 268 -1.81 -7.89 9.70
N PRO A 269 -1.95 -7.08 10.75
CA PRO A 269 -1.51 -5.70 10.74
C PRO A 269 0.02 -5.64 10.77
N GLY A 270 0.61 -5.15 9.68
CA GLY A 270 2.04 -4.86 9.58
C GLY A 270 2.30 -3.37 9.80
N LYS A 271 2.78 -2.99 11.01
CA LYS A 271 3.04 -1.59 11.34
C LYS A 271 4.24 -1.06 10.58
N GLY A 272 4.07 0.06 9.91
CA GLY A 272 5.14 0.83 9.29
C GLY A 272 5.24 2.21 9.90
N TYR A 273 6.36 2.86 9.64
CA TYR A 273 6.65 4.19 10.17
C TYR A 273 7.07 5.12 9.05
N HIS A 274 6.82 6.43 9.20
CA HIS A 274 7.50 7.45 8.44
C HIS A 274 7.94 8.62 9.34
N ARG A 275 8.93 9.36 8.84
CA ARG A 275 9.38 10.65 9.32
C ARG A 275 9.55 11.58 8.13
N ASP A 276 8.97 12.78 8.21
CA ASP A 276 9.17 13.84 7.22
C ASP A 276 10.18 14.84 7.74
N LEU A 277 11.14 15.17 6.89
CA LEU A 277 12.22 16.13 7.15
C LEU A 277 12.02 17.34 6.24
N GLU A 278 11.89 18.53 6.81
CA GLU A 278 11.91 19.80 6.10
C GLU A 278 13.31 20.44 6.18
N PHE A 279 13.70 21.06 5.10
CA PHE A 279 14.93 21.82 4.94
C PHE A 279 14.62 23.31 4.96
N GLY A 280 15.64 24.16 5.16
CA GLY A 280 15.45 25.62 5.29
C GLY A 280 14.59 26.22 4.17
N GLU A 281 13.99 27.35 4.44
CA GLU A 281 13.02 28.02 3.57
C GLU A 281 13.59 28.21 2.16
N GLY A 282 12.87 27.75 1.12
CA GLY A 282 13.32 27.78 -0.27
C GLY A 282 14.30 26.65 -0.68
N SER A 283 14.75 25.82 0.26
CA SER A 283 15.62 24.68 -0.04
C SER A 283 14.82 23.53 -0.65
N ARG A 284 15.40 22.84 -1.64
CA ARG A 284 14.86 21.58 -2.14
C ARG A 284 15.33 20.42 -1.24
N PRO A 285 14.56 19.32 -1.13
CA PRO A 285 15.07 18.10 -0.51
C PRO A 285 16.40 17.70 -1.18
N PRO A 286 17.40 17.29 -0.40
CA PRO A 286 18.73 16.96 -0.92
C PRO A 286 18.76 15.57 -1.55
N LEU A 287 17.81 15.27 -2.42
CA LEU A 287 17.73 13.99 -3.13
C LEU A 287 17.06 14.24 -4.48
N GLU A 288 17.69 13.81 -5.55
CA GLU A 288 17.29 14.05 -6.95
C GLU A 288 16.05 13.22 -7.35
N ALA A 289 15.95 11.99 -6.81
CA ALA A 289 14.86 11.06 -7.10
C ALA A 289 14.54 10.18 -5.88
N ALA A 290 13.39 9.53 -5.88
CA ALA A 290 13.06 8.56 -4.86
C ALA A 290 14.00 7.36 -4.90
N CYS A 291 14.41 6.88 -3.72
CA CYS A 291 15.19 5.66 -3.64
C CYS A 291 14.76 4.79 -2.45
N VAL A 292 15.01 3.48 -2.55
CA VAL A 292 14.97 2.55 -1.44
C VAL A 292 16.39 2.12 -1.09
N LEU A 293 16.72 2.19 0.19
CA LEU A 293 17.99 1.75 0.75
C LEU A 293 17.96 0.23 0.93
N GLY A 294 18.66 -0.52 0.08
CA GLY A 294 18.50 -1.96 -0.09
C GLY A 294 18.64 -2.76 1.20
N GLU A 295 19.66 -2.48 2.02
CA GLU A 295 19.95 -3.23 3.26
C GLU A 295 18.98 -2.90 4.40
N THR A 296 18.43 -1.68 4.44
CA THR A 296 17.56 -1.20 5.52
C THR A 296 16.09 -1.16 5.13
N SER A 297 15.79 -1.31 3.83
CA SER A 297 14.42 -1.21 3.28
C SER A 297 13.70 0.09 3.68
N VAL A 298 14.44 1.19 3.75
CA VAL A 298 13.92 2.54 3.99
C VAL A 298 13.80 3.25 2.66
N PHE A 299 12.59 3.71 2.34
CA PHE A 299 12.35 4.60 1.21
C PHE A 299 12.67 6.03 1.60
N CYS A 300 13.43 6.72 0.76
CA CYS A 300 13.71 8.13 0.80
C CYS A 300 13.03 8.78 -0.39
N THR A 301 11.95 9.52 -0.17
CA THR A 301 11.16 10.10 -1.25
C THR A 301 11.16 11.62 -1.14
N PRO A 302 11.77 12.35 -2.08
CA PRO A 302 11.63 13.80 -2.16
C PRO A 302 10.19 14.14 -2.51
N MET A 303 9.58 15.01 -1.74
CA MET A 303 8.24 15.55 -1.93
C MET A 303 8.34 17.07 -1.86
N SER A 304 7.28 17.79 -2.26
CA SER A 304 7.26 19.25 -2.20
C SER A 304 7.65 19.76 -0.81
N GLY A 305 8.82 20.38 -0.71
CA GLY A 305 9.34 20.99 0.52
C GLY A 305 9.85 20.03 1.62
N ARG A 306 9.83 18.70 1.41
CA ARG A 306 10.26 17.72 2.41
C ARG A 306 10.87 16.46 1.81
N LEU A 307 11.68 15.78 2.60
CA LEU A 307 12.12 14.40 2.34
C LEU A 307 11.36 13.45 3.27
N ARG A 308 10.61 12.50 2.71
CA ARG A 308 9.95 11.45 3.46
C ARG A 308 10.87 10.25 3.61
N LEU A 309 11.13 9.85 4.85
CA LEU A 309 11.76 8.59 5.20
C LEU A 309 10.67 7.62 5.65
N ALA A 310 10.43 6.53 4.90
CA ALA A 310 9.38 5.58 5.21
C ALA A 310 9.91 4.15 5.17
N GLY A 311 9.60 3.34 6.19
CA GLY A 311 10.16 1.99 6.24
C GLY A 311 9.59 1.16 7.37
N THR A 312 10.32 0.10 7.65
CA THR A 312 10.06 -0.88 8.69
C THR A 312 8.76 -1.69 8.52
N LEU A 313 8.74 -2.89 9.07
CA LEU A 313 7.57 -3.74 9.13
C LEU A 313 7.55 -4.43 10.50
N GLU A 314 6.57 -4.09 11.33
CA GLU A 314 6.45 -4.61 12.70
C GLU A 314 5.12 -5.34 12.87
N PHE A 315 5.18 -6.61 13.29
CA PHE A 315 4.01 -7.39 13.65
C PHE A 315 3.79 -7.34 15.18
N SER A 316 3.11 -6.29 15.66
CA SER A 316 2.83 -6.06 17.08
C SER A 316 1.32 -6.00 17.41
N GLY A 317 0.45 -6.41 16.46
CA GLY A 317 -1.01 -6.41 16.59
C GLY A 317 -1.65 -5.07 16.19
N LEU A 318 -2.96 -4.99 16.39
CA LEU A 318 -3.78 -3.81 16.08
C LEU A 318 -3.54 -2.71 17.12
N ASN A 319 -2.49 -1.94 17.00
CA ASN A 319 -2.21 -0.77 17.83
C ASN A 319 -1.40 0.27 17.07
N HIS A 320 -1.52 1.54 17.49
CA HIS A 320 -0.81 2.68 16.93
C HIS A 320 0.28 3.23 17.86
N ARG A 321 0.78 2.39 18.79
CA ARG A 321 1.90 2.80 19.66
C ARG A 321 3.15 3.02 18.82
N MET A 322 3.62 4.25 18.79
CA MET A 322 4.89 4.64 18.15
C MET A 322 6.08 4.28 19.04
N HIS A 323 7.12 3.74 18.42
CA HIS A 323 8.39 3.48 19.10
C HIS A 323 9.46 4.47 18.60
N PRO A 324 9.97 5.38 19.46
CA PRO A 324 10.96 6.37 19.05
C PRO A 324 12.22 5.78 18.42
N SER A 325 12.66 4.59 18.88
CA SER A 325 13.78 3.87 18.29
C SER A 325 13.57 3.51 16.82
N ARG A 326 12.31 3.19 16.41
CA ARG A 326 11.96 2.90 15.01
C ARG A 326 12.04 4.15 14.13
N LEU A 327 11.63 5.28 14.65
CA LEU A 327 11.73 6.57 13.95
C LEU A 327 13.20 7.03 13.84
N ALA A 328 13.97 6.87 14.91
CA ALA A 328 15.41 7.17 14.89
C ALA A 328 16.15 6.30 13.87
N GLN A 329 15.76 5.02 13.74
CA GLN A 329 16.36 4.11 12.76
C GLN A 329 16.13 4.58 11.31
N LEU A 330 14.99 5.20 10.97
CA LEU A 330 14.76 5.74 9.64
C LEU A 330 15.81 6.81 9.30
N THR A 331 16.06 7.74 10.21
CA THR A 331 17.07 8.78 10.04
C THR A 331 18.48 8.20 9.97
N ALA A 332 18.83 7.32 10.92
CA ALA A 332 20.14 6.66 10.92
C ALA A 332 20.40 5.82 9.66
N SER A 333 19.34 5.23 9.08
CA SER A 333 19.44 4.52 7.80
C SER A 333 19.73 5.49 6.66
N ALA A 334 19.01 6.61 6.58
CA ALA A 334 19.24 7.62 5.56
C ALA A 334 20.65 8.23 5.66
N GLU A 335 21.12 8.55 6.87
CA GLU A 335 22.47 9.08 7.13
C GLU A 335 23.60 8.14 6.70
N GLN A 336 23.35 6.85 6.63
CA GLN A 336 24.34 5.90 6.13
C GLN A 336 24.58 6.02 4.62
N TYR A 337 23.57 6.41 3.85
CA TYR A 337 23.60 6.45 2.38
C TYR A 337 23.69 7.86 1.80
N LEU A 338 23.03 8.81 2.45
CA LEU A 338 23.03 10.19 2.01
C LEU A 338 24.30 10.90 2.48
N GLY A 339 24.80 11.82 1.69
CA GLY A 339 25.85 12.75 2.07
C GLY A 339 25.37 13.70 3.16
N ASP A 340 25.98 14.86 3.28
CA ASP A 340 25.50 15.91 4.18
C ASP A 340 24.18 16.47 3.62
N ILE A 341 23.09 16.13 4.29
CA ILE A 341 21.77 16.65 3.93
C ILE A 341 21.46 18.02 4.53
N GLY A 342 22.43 18.59 5.27
CA GLY A 342 22.24 19.85 5.96
C GLY A 342 21.27 19.77 7.15
N PRO A 343 21.01 20.90 7.82
CA PRO A 343 20.08 20.94 8.96
C PRO A 343 18.64 20.69 8.49
N ALA A 344 18.04 19.67 9.05
CA ALA A 344 16.66 19.30 8.75
C ALA A 344 15.80 19.34 10.02
N ARG A 345 14.56 19.80 9.88
CA ARG A 345 13.56 19.82 10.95
C ARG A 345 12.58 18.68 10.75
N VAL A 346 12.35 17.87 11.78
CA VAL A 346 11.28 16.85 11.76
C VAL A 346 9.93 17.56 11.86
N THR A 347 9.08 17.37 10.84
CA THR A 347 7.75 18.03 10.76
C THR A 347 6.60 17.06 10.92
N SER A 348 6.82 15.77 10.63
CA SER A 348 5.83 14.74 10.81
C SER A 348 6.46 13.41 11.22
N GLU A 349 5.84 12.75 12.17
CA GLU A 349 6.12 11.38 12.56
C GLU A 349 4.81 10.59 12.59
N TRP A 350 4.84 9.37 12.07
CA TRP A 350 3.64 8.58 11.95
C TRP A 350 3.93 7.08 12.00
N CYS A 351 2.96 6.32 12.50
CA CYS A 351 2.90 4.89 12.30
C CYS A 351 1.50 4.44 11.87
N GLY A 352 1.42 3.40 11.04
CA GLY A 352 0.14 2.85 10.59
C GLY A 352 0.23 1.40 10.18
N LEU A 353 -0.93 0.79 9.98
CA LEU A 353 -1.10 -0.64 9.88
C LEU A 353 -1.36 -1.07 8.43
N ARG A 354 -0.37 -1.70 7.81
CA ARG A 354 -0.51 -2.31 6.48
C ARG A 354 -1.31 -3.61 6.61
N PRO A 355 -2.33 -3.85 5.79
CA PRO A 355 -3.11 -5.09 5.79
C PRO A 355 -2.34 -6.20 5.05
N CYS A 356 -1.59 -7.03 5.77
CA CYS A 356 -0.75 -8.05 5.17
C CYS A 356 -1.48 -9.40 5.07
N THR A 357 -1.59 -9.93 3.86
CA THR A 357 -2.07 -11.29 3.57
C THR A 357 -0.90 -12.29 3.61
N PRO A 358 -1.13 -13.57 3.93
CA PRO A 358 -0.04 -14.53 4.01
C PRO A 358 0.47 -14.99 2.64
N ASP A 359 -0.33 -14.82 1.59
CA ASP A 359 0.02 -15.19 0.22
C ASP A 359 0.59 -14.02 -0.60
N GLY A 360 0.57 -12.80 -0.06
CA GLY A 360 1.11 -11.59 -0.69
C GLY A 360 0.21 -10.97 -1.76
N LEU A 361 -0.99 -11.50 -2.01
CA LEU A 361 -1.97 -10.93 -2.93
C LEU A 361 -3.04 -10.12 -2.19
N PRO A 362 -3.55 -9.03 -2.77
CA PRO A 362 -4.72 -8.33 -2.24
C PRO A 362 -5.96 -9.22 -2.14
N VAL A 363 -6.93 -8.82 -1.35
CA VAL A 363 -8.25 -9.46 -1.24
C VAL A 363 -9.27 -8.56 -1.92
N VAL A 364 -9.71 -8.93 -3.10
CA VAL A 364 -10.67 -8.16 -3.91
C VAL A 364 -11.77 -9.09 -4.40
N GLY A 365 -13.02 -8.78 -4.07
CA GLY A 365 -14.16 -9.57 -4.52
C GLY A 365 -15.25 -9.76 -3.49
N ARG A 366 -16.27 -10.52 -3.86
CA ARG A 366 -17.40 -10.82 -3.00
C ARG A 366 -17.01 -11.75 -1.85
N LEU A 367 -17.45 -11.41 -0.63
CA LEU A 367 -17.20 -12.26 0.53
C LEU A 367 -17.94 -13.60 0.41
N PRO A 368 -17.33 -14.72 0.82
CA PRO A 368 -17.99 -16.03 0.82
C PRO A 368 -19.30 -16.01 1.58
N GLY A 369 -20.34 -16.64 1.00
CA GLY A 369 -21.69 -16.68 1.61
C GLY A 369 -22.47 -15.35 1.56
N GLN A 370 -21.87 -14.29 0.99
CA GLN A 370 -22.54 -12.99 0.85
C GLN A 370 -22.93 -12.72 -0.61
N THR A 371 -24.07 -12.08 -0.82
CA THR A 371 -24.54 -11.72 -2.17
C THR A 371 -24.14 -10.31 -2.58
N LYS A 372 -24.10 -9.39 -1.62
CA LYS A 372 -23.96 -7.95 -1.83
C LYS A 372 -22.88 -7.28 -0.94
N VAL A 373 -22.01 -8.08 -0.30
CA VAL A 373 -20.88 -7.56 0.48
C VAL A 373 -19.57 -7.98 -0.17
N PHE A 374 -18.70 -6.99 -0.41
CA PHE A 374 -17.43 -7.13 -1.11
C PHE A 374 -16.28 -6.71 -0.20
N ALA A 375 -15.11 -7.28 -0.42
CA ALA A 375 -13.87 -6.86 0.23
C ALA A 375 -12.94 -6.22 -0.80
N ALA A 376 -12.25 -5.14 -0.38
CA ALA A 376 -11.17 -4.49 -1.10
C ALA A 376 -10.08 -4.14 -0.09
N THR A 377 -9.18 -5.08 0.19
CA THR A 377 -8.21 -4.97 1.29
C THR A 377 -6.99 -5.87 1.06
N GLY A 378 -6.11 -5.99 2.04
CA GLY A 378 -5.00 -6.95 1.97
C GLY A 378 -3.82 -6.50 1.08
N HIS A 379 -3.77 -5.26 0.65
CA HIS A 379 -2.78 -4.72 -0.29
C HIS A 379 -1.37 -4.56 0.30
N ALA A 380 -1.18 -4.83 1.58
CA ALA A 380 0.12 -4.69 2.25
C ALA A 380 0.81 -3.35 1.94
N MET A 381 1.91 -3.37 1.19
CA MET A 381 2.69 -2.18 0.80
C MET A 381 2.23 -1.57 -0.54
N THR A 382 1.44 -2.30 -1.34
CA THR A 382 1.07 -1.91 -2.71
C THR A 382 -0.27 -1.17 -2.80
N GLY A 383 -0.84 -0.74 -1.67
CA GLY A 383 -2.17 -0.10 -1.64
C GLY A 383 -2.25 1.19 -2.46
N LEU A 384 -1.23 2.04 -2.43
CA LEU A 384 -1.18 3.23 -3.28
C LEU A 384 -1.11 2.82 -4.75
N THR A 385 -0.15 1.97 -5.10
CA THR A 385 0.06 1.48 -6.46
C THR A 385 -1.21 0.86 -7.06
N LEU A 386 -1.85 -0.07 -6.34
CA LEU A 386 -3.00 -0.82 -6.86
C LEU A 386 -4.36 -0.14 -6.57
N GLY A 387 -4.36 1.05 -5.98
CA GLY A 387 -5.59 1.78 -5.64
C GLY A 387 -6.53 1.97 -6.83
N PRO A 388 -6.10 2.61 -7.94
CA PRO A 388 -6.95 2.84 -9.11
C PRO A 388 -7.49 1.56 -9.72
N ILE A 389 -6.65 0.58 -10.00
CA ILE A 389 -7.10 -0.68 -10.61
C ILE A 389 -8.04 -1.47 -9.68
N THR A 390 -7.77 -1.48 -8.36
CA THR A 390 -8.69 -2.10 -7.38
C THR A 390 -10.05 -1.39 -7.39
N GLY A 391 -10.05 -0.06 -7.45
CA GLY A 391 -11.28 0.73 -7.53
C GLY A 391 -12.12 0.37 -8.75
N SER A 392 -11.50 0.31 -9.93
CA SER A 392 -12.15 -0.09 -11.19
C SER A 392 -12.73 -1.49 -11.09
N LEU A 393 -11.92 -2.48 -10.68
CA LEU A 393 -12.37 -3.89 -10.53
C LEU A 393 -13.54 -4.04 -9.54
N VAL A 394 -13.52 -3.32 -8.43
CA VAL A 394 -14.61 -3.36 -7.44
C VAL A 394 -15.87 -2.74 -8.00
N ALA A 395 -15.77 -1.63 -8.73
CA ALA A 395 -16.92 -1.01 -9.37
C ALA A 395 -17.60 -1.97 -10.35
N ASP A 396 -16.83 -2.66 -11.20
CA ASP A 396 -17.34 -3.66 -12.14
C ASP A 396 -17.98 -4.85 -11.42
N LEU A 397 -17.34 -5.36 -10.36
CA LEU A 397 -17.89 -6.47 -9.57
C LEU A 397 -19.20 -6.12 -8.87
N VAL A 398 -19.33 -4.90 -8.35
CA VAL A 398 -20.52 -4.42 -7.64
C VAL A 398 -21.69 -4.20 -8.60
N THR A 399 -21.43 -3.64 -9.77
CA THR A 399 -22.45 -3.33 -10.77
C THR A 399 -22.71 -4.49 -11.75
N GLY A 400 -21.82 -5.49 -11.77
CA GLY A 400 -21.94 -6.61 -12.71
C GLY A 400 -21.58 -6.24 -14.15
N ALA A 401 -20.82 -5.16 -14.35
CA ALA A 401 -20.49 -4.65 -15.69
C ALA A 401 -19.52 -5.55 -16.46
N THR A 402 -18.58 -6.22 -15.78
CA THR A 402 -17.59 -7.09 -16.41
C THR A 402 -17.48 -8.42 -15.65
N PRO A 403 -17.42 -9.57 -16.36
CA PRO A 403 -17.13 -10.85 -15.74
C PRO A 403 -15.74 -10.83 -15.09
N PRO A 404 -15.53 -11.51 -13.95
CA PRO A 404 -14.22 -11.60 -13.32
C PRO A 404 -13.18 -12.21 -14.26
N SER A 405 -12.06 -11.52 -14.47
CA SER A 405 -10.89 -12.07 -15.16
C SER A 405 -10.17 -13.12 -14.29
N THR A 406 -9.19 -13.82 -14.86
CA THR A 406 -8.36 -14.77 -14.11
C THR A 406 -7.66 -14.09 -12.93
N GLU A 407 -7.18 -12.86 -13.11
CA GLU A 407 -6.54 -12.06 -12.05
C GLU A 407 -7.53 -11.78 -10.91
N VAL A 408 -8.75 -11.33 -11.23
CA VAL A 408 -9.79 -11.05 -10.23
C VAL A 408 -10.16 -12.32 -9.45
N THR A 409 -10.24 -13.47 -10.14
CA THR A 409 -10.50 -14.76 -9.50
C THR A 409 -9.39 -15.13 -8.50
N ALA A 410 -8.13 -14.87 -8.86
CA ALA A 410 -6.98 -15.11 -7.98
C ALA A 410 -6.97 -14.18 -6.73
N LEU A 411 -7.59 -13.00 -6.82
CA LEU A 411 -7.74 -12.06 -5.71
C LEU A 411 -8.95 -12.35 -4.81
N ALA A 412 -9.86 -13.23 -5.24
CA ALA A 412 -11.13 -13.45 -4.55
C ALA A 412 -10.93 -13.91 -3.09
N PRO A 413 -11.77 -13.41 -2.14
CA PRO A 413 -11.71 -13.83 -0.73
C PRO A 413 -11.89 -15.34 -0.52
N ALA A 414 -12.57 -16.02 -1.44
CA ALA A 414 -12.84 -17.46 -1.38
C ALA A 414 -11.58 -18.34 -1.51
N ARG A 415 -10.40 -17.76 -1.84
CA ARG A 415 -9.12 -18.50 -1.90
C ARG A 415 -8.56 -18.88 -0.51
N PHE A 416 -9.14 -18.40 0.56
CA PHE A 416 -8.80 -18.68 1.95
C PHE A 416 -9.81 -19.62 2.61
#